data_e24bcdbff42559f4347e315ccb3db3ae
#
_entry.id   e24bcdbff42559f4347e315ccb3db3ae
#
_cell.length_a   1.000
_cell.length_b   1.000
_cell.length_c   1.000
_cell.angle_alpha   90.00
_cell.angle_beta   90.00
_cell.angle_gamma   90.00
#
_symmetry.space_group_name_H-M   'P 1'
#
loop_
_entity.id
_entity.type
_entity.pdbx_description
1 polymer ?
#
loop_
_entity_poly.entity_id
_entity_poly.type
_entity_poly.pdbx_seq_one_letter_code
_entity_poly.pdbx_strand_id
1 'polypeptide(L)'
;MPSLSKKTNIYFFCFILSVIASLIFYLANPNPLIKNGIGAFGFLIYLPVFFIVKKADFKTVWFFGGLYGSLSYGLYAFWLHNFNSWGIFLVCFAYFYIMAVLFLLLKVIDKLFVTNAWIVQALLICSYEYVKTLGFLGFSYGVSAYTQWRNTFFIQICDLIGVFGLNFFIIFPSSFIYSFIDKSGMRNHLLNTEHFEKGIENLSTLSHYVKKEKALKLTDLRLTFISLILWVLCMIFIYIYGYVDIKGKKNN
;
A
#
# COMPACT_ATOMS: atom_id res chain seq x y z
N MET A 1 -6.89 -18.74 22.62
CA MET A 1 -7.37 -17.35 22.46
C MET A 1 -6.27 -16.40 22.96
N PRO A 2 -5.87 -15.36 22.23
CA PRO A 2 -4.92 -14.38 22.76
C PRO A 2 -5.54 -13.66 23.98
N SER A 3 -4.73 -13.37 24.99
CA SER A 3 -5.17 -12.65 26.19
C SER A 3 -5.77 -11.28 25.79
N LEU A 4 -6.74 -10.77 26.57
CA LEU A 4 -7.36 -9.46 26.31
C LEU A 4 -6.31 -8.35 26.10
N SER A 5 -5.25 -8.35 26.90
CA SER A 5 -4.11 -7.41 26.78
C SER A 5 -3.46 -7.43 25.38
N LYS A 6 -3.26 -8.62 24.77
CA LYS A 6 -2.63 -8.73 23.44
C LYS A 6 -3.52 -8.17 22.33
N LYS A 7 -4.83 -8.32 22.43
CA LYS A 7 -5.78 -7.74 21.45
C LYS A 7 -5.83 -6.22 21.53
N THR A 8 -5.86 -5.68 22.75
CA THR A 8 -5.85 -4.23 22.98
C THR A 8 -4.61 -3.59 22.37
N ASN A 9 -3.43 -4.21 22.54
CA ASN A 9 -2.20 -3.72 21.96
C ASN A 9 -2.22 -3.73 20.42
N ILE A 10 -2.85 -4.75 19.79
CA ILE A 10 -3.00 -4.81 18.32
C ILE A 10 -3.93 -3.67 17.84
N TYR A 11 -5.03 -3.43 18.50
CA TYR A 11 -5.98 -2.37 18.10
C TYR A 11 -5.35 -0.98 18.24
N PHE A 12 -4.63 -0.75 19.34
CA PHE A 12 -3.88 0.49 19.53
C PHE A 12 -2.80 0.69 18.45
N PHE A 13 -2.08 -0.36 18.11
CA PHE A 13 -1.12 -0.35 17.02
C PHE A 13 -1.77 -0.02 15.66
N CYS A 14 -2.89 -0.66 15.33
CA CYS A 14 -3.64 -0.38 14.08
C CYS A 14 -4.20 1.04 14.06
N PHE A 15 -4.63 1.57 15.20
CA PHE A 15 -5.07 2.96 15.32
C PHE A 15 -3.93 3.93 15.01
N ILE A 16 -2.76 3.75 15.64
CA ILE A 16 -1.57 4.57 15.36
C ILE A 16 -1.17 4.50 13.89
N LEU A 17 -1.16 3.30 13.29
CA LEU A 17 -0.84 3.14 11.88
C LEU A 17 -1.86 3.82 10.97
N SER A 18 -3.15 3.84 11.32
CA SER A 18 -4.17 4.57 10.55
C SER A 18 -3.91 6.08 10.56
N VAL A 19 -3.52 6.63 11.72
CA VAL A 19 -3.14 8.04 11.84
C VAL A 19 -1.87 8.33 11.04
N ILE A 20 -0.83 7.49 11.16
CA ILE A 20 0.43 7.66 10.41
C ILE A 20 0.17 7.59 8.90
N ALA A 21 -0.64 6.63 8.43
CA ALA A 21 -1.00 6.51 7.02
C ALA A 21 -1.70 7.77 6.51
N SER A 22 -2.63 8.32 7.31
CA SER A 22 -3.35 9.55 6.97
C SER A 22 -2.43 10.77 6.91
N LEU A 23 -1.46 10.86 7.81
CA LEU A 23 -0.45 11.93 7.79
C LEU A 23 0.48 11.79 6.58
N ILE A 24 0.93 10.58 6.24
CA ILE A 24 1.73 10.32 5.04
C ILE A 24 0.94 10.73 3.79
N PHE A 25 -0.33 10.35 3.68
CA PHE A 25 -1.20 10.74 2.58
C PHE A 25 -1.35 12.25 2.47
N TYR A 26 -1.60 12.93 3.60
CA TYR A 26 -1.73 14.39 3.65
C TYR A 26 -0.45 15.10 3.24
N LEU A 27 0.70 14.68 3.76
CA LEU A 27 2.00 15.29 3.46
C LEU A 27 2.50 14.99 2.04
N ALA A 28 2.11 13.83 1.47
CA ALA A 28 2.45 13.48 0.08
C ALA A 28 1.78 14.42 -0.92
N ASN A 29 0.57 14.87 -0.63
CA ASN A 29 -0.21 15.74 -1.49
C ASN A 29 0.03 17.24 -1.15
N PRO A 30 -0.24 18.16 -2.08
CA PRO A 30 -0.26 19.60 -1.79
C PRO A 30 -1.20 19.92 -0.63
N ASN A 31 -0.71 20.68 0.35
CA ASN A 31 -1.44 21.01 1.56
C ASN A 31 -1.00 22.36 2.13
N PRO A 32 -1.73 22.98 3.08
CA PRO A 32 -1.41 24.30 3.64
C PRO A 32 -0.04 24.38 4.32
N LEU A 33 0.46 23.28 4.91
CA LEU A 33 1.76 23.25 5.58
C LEU A 33 2.89 23.17 4.55
N ILE A 34 2.67 22.37 3.48
CA ILE A 34 3.64 22.13 2.41
C ILE A 34 2.93 22.27 1.09
N LYS A 35 2.96 23.49 0.50
CA LYS A 35 2.23 23.87 -0.72
C LYS A 35 2.41 22.88 -1.88
N ASN A 36 3.57 22.24 -1.98
CA ASN A 36 3.90 21.37 -3.09
C ASN A 36 3.69 19.86 -2.75
N GLY A 37 3.44 19.54 -1.49
CA GLY A 37 3.51 18.18 -0.99
C GLY A 37 4.93 17.61 -1.02
N ILE A 38 5.13 16.44 -0.43
CA ILE A 38 6.39 15.70 -0.47
C ILE A 38 6.16 14.46 -1.34
N GLY A 39 6.44 14.55 -2.64
CA GLY A 39 6.19 13.47 -3.61
C GLY A 39 6.80 12.12 -3.22
N ALA A 40 7.95 12.11 -2.53
CA ALA A 40 8.56 10.88 -2.03
C ALA A 40 7.65 10.08 -1.09
N PHE A 41 6.79 10.74 -0.31
CA PHE A 41 5.81 10.08 0.55
C PHE A 41 4.72 9.37 -0.25
N GLY A 42 4.49 9.75 -1.51
CA GLY A 42 3.60 9.05 -2.41
C GLY A 42 3.92 7.56 -2.51
N PHE A 43 5.20 7.21 -2.53
CA PHE A 43 5.67 5.81 -2.57
C PHE A 43 5.44 5.03 -1.27
N LEU A 44 5.07 5.69 -0.17
CA LEU A 44 4.91 5.10 1.16
C LEU A 44 3.47 5.16 1.71
N ILE A 45 2.53 5.78 0.98
CA ILE A 45 1.14 6.01 1.44
C ILE A 45 0.50 4.70 1.93
N TYR A 46 0.67 3.61 1.18
CA TYR A 46 0.01 2.34 1.45
C TYR A 46 0.82 1.39 2.34
N LEU A 47 2.06 1.74 2.70
CA LEU A 47 2.89 0.88 3.54
C LEU A 47 2.23 0.58 4.90
N PRO A 48 1.75 1.58 5.67
CA PRO A 48 1.06 1.30 6.93
C PRO A 48 -0.27 0.57 6.71
N VAL A 49 -0.96 0.80 5.58
CA VAL A 49 -2.21 0.12 5.22
C VAL A 49 -2.02 -1.39 5.15
N PHE A 50 -0.97 -1.86 4.48
CA PHE A 50 -0.67 -3.29 4.39
C PHE A 50 -0.41 -3.91 5.78
N PHE A 51 0.27 -3.19 6.68
CA PHE A 51 0.48 -3.66 8.06
C PHE A 51 -0.82 -3.73 8.86
N ILE A 52 -1.73 -2.75 8.69
CA ILE A 52 -3.06 -2.79 9.33
C ILE A 52 -3.84 -4.01 8.83
N VAL A 53 -3.92 -4.20 7.51
CA VAL A 53 -4.61 -5.34 6.90
C VAL A 53 -4.07 -6.66 7.42
N LYS A 54 -2.75 -6.79 7.61
CA LYS A 54 -2.13 -8.00 8.16
C LYS A 54 -2.50 -8.24 9.61
N LYS A 55 -2.42 -7.22 10.44
CA LYS A 55 -2.53 -7.33 11.91
C LYS A 55 -3.97 -7.32 12.41
N ALA A 56 -4.86 -6.55 11.77
CA ALA A 56 -6.26 -6.46 12.18
C ALA A 56 -7.03 -7.75 11.87
N ASP A 57 -7.97 -8.09 12.75
CA ASP A 57 -8.92 -9.17 12.52
C ASP A 57 -9.94 -8.78 11.44
N PHE A 58 -10.58 -9.78 10.82
CA PHE A 58 -11.61 -9.56 9.81
C PHE A 58 -12.78 -8.71 10.32
N LYS A 59 -13.08 -8.82 11.64
CA LYS A 59 -14.17 -8.08 12.28
C LYS A 59 -13.85 -6.60 12.52
N THR A 60 -12.58 -6.21 12.49
CA THR A 60 -12.13 -4.85 12.87
C THR A 60 -11.40 -4.12 11.76
N VAL A 61 -10.92 -4.81 10.73
CA VAL A 61 -10.16 -4.22 9.63
C VAL A 61 -10.94 -3.13 8.89
N TRP A 62 -12.25 -3.29 8.70
CA TRP A 62 -13.12 -2.31 8.08
C TRP A 62 -13.15 -0.99 8.85
N PHE A 63 -13.17 -1.05 10.19
CA PHE A 63 -13.16 0.14 11.03
C PHE A 63 -11.87 0.94 10.88
N PHE A 64 -10.71 0.26 10.89
CA PHE A 64 -9.42 0.93 10.66
C PHE A 64 -9.30 1.48 9.24
N GLY A 65 -9.88 0.80 8.24
CA GLY A 65 -10.00 1.31 6.88
C GLY A 65 -10.86 2.57 6.82
N GLY A 66 -12.03 2.55 7.46
CA GLY A 66 -12.90 3.71 7.56
C GLY A 66 -12.23 4.89 8.27
N LEU A 67 -11.54 4.63 9.39
CA LEU A 67 -10.77 5.64 10.11
C LEU A 67 -9.69 6.27 9.23
N TYR A 68 -8.89 5.44 8.54
CA TYR A 68 -7.90 5.91 7.57
C TYR A 68 -8.55 6.78 6.49
N GLY A 69 -9.67 6.34 5.90
CA GLY A 69 -10.38 7.06 4.86
C GLY A 69 -10.87 8.42 5.31
N SER A 70 -11.59 8.47 6.45
CA SER A 70 -12.09 9.72 7.01
C SER A 70 -10.97 10.70 7.33
N LEU A 71 -9.90 10.25 7.99
CA LEU A 71 -8.78 11.11 8.37
C LEU A 71 -8.01 11.60 7.13
N SER A 72 -7.68 10.70 6.20
CA SER A 72 -6.90 11.05 4.99
C SER A 72 -7.63 12.07 4.14
N TYR A 73 -8.87 11.80 3.82
CA TYR A 73 -9.65 12.66 2.92
C TYR A 73 -10.22 13.87 3.65
N GLY A 74 -10.50 13.79 4.95
CA GLY A 74 -10.86 14.93 5.77
C GLY A 74 -9.73 15.97 5.84
N LEU A 75 -8.50 15.52 6.07
CA LEU A 75 -7.32 16.40 6.06
C LEU A 75 -7.03 16.96 4.67
N TYR A 76 -7.11 16.12 3.64
CA TYR A 76 -6.79 16.52 2.27
C TYR A 76 -7.84 17.44 1.65
N ALA A 77 -9.11 17.15 1.86
CA ALA A 77 -10.23 17.90 1.29
C ALA A 77 -10.74 19.06 2.19
N PHE A 78 -9.95 19.49 3.19
CA PHE A 78 -10.35 20.55 4.12
C PHE A 78 -10.80 21.84 3.41
N TRP A 79 -10.26 22.12 2.23
CA TRP A 79 -10.61 23.27 1.40
C TRP A 79 -12.09 23.31 0.97
N LEU A 80 -12.78 22.16 0.97
CA LEU A 80 -14.22 22.10 0.69
C LEU A 80 -15.04 22.86 1.71
N HIS A 81 -14.53 23.05 2.93
CA HIS A 81 -15.18 23.87 3.94
C HIS A 81 -15.42 25.30 3.48
N ASN A 82 -14.56 25.83 2.60
CA ASN A 82 -14.69 27.18 2.07
C ASN A 82 -15.90 27.35 1.11
N PHE A 83 -16.37 26.25 0.52
CA PHE A 83 -17.54 26.27 -0.38
C PHE A 83 -18.82 25.91 0.38
N ASN A 84 -18.75 24.89 1.22
CA ASN A 84 -19.88 24.44 2.03
C ASN A 84 -19.36 23.72 3.28
N SER A 85 -19.76 24.20 4.46
CA SER A 85 -19.33 23.61 5.74
C SER A 85 -19.72 22.13 5.90
N TRP A 86 -20.80 21.68 5.25
CA TRP A 86 -21.23 20.28 5.26
C TRP A 86 -20.44 19.39 4.29
N GLY A 87 -19.77 19.98 3.29
CA GLY A 87 -19.06 19.24 2.24
C GLY A 87 -17.97 18.32 2.79
N ILE A 88 -17.22 18.81 3.79
CA ILE A 88 -16.15 18.03 4.41
C ILE A 88 -16.70 16.82 5.20
N PHE A 89 -17.83 16.97 5.89
CA PHE A 89 -18.46 15.85 6.61
C PHE A 89 -18.94 14.78 5.65
N LEU A 90 -19.51 15.19 4.51
CA LEU A 90 -19.95 14.26 3.48
C LEU A 90 -18.76 13.47 2.89
N VAL A 91 -17.64 14.13 2.63
CA VAL A 91 -16.41 13.47 2.16
C VAL A 91 -15.86 12.51 3.20
N CYS A 92 -15.75 12.92 4.48
CA CYS A 92 -15.30 12.05 5.56
C CYS A 92 -16.19 10.81 5.69
N PHE A 93 -17.51 10.98 5.61
CA PHE A 93 -18.48 9.90 5.68
C PHE A 93 -18.37 8.96 4.49
N ALA A 94 -18.35 9.49 3.27
CA ALA A 94 -18.22 8.69 2.07
C ALA A 94 -16.91 7.87 2.06
N TYR A 95 -15.79 8.51 2.36
CA TYR A 95 -14.50 7.82 2.38
C TYR A 95 -14.32 6.88 3.57
N PHE A 96 -15.08 7.05 4.67
CA PHE A 96 -15.15 6.03 5.70
C PHE A 96 -15.62 4.70 5.11
N TYR A 97 -16.75 4.70 4.41
CA TYR A 97 -17.32 3.45 3.86
C TYR A 97 -16.54 2.91 2.67
N ILE A 98 -16.08 3.78 1.79
CA ILE A 98 -15.28 3.37 0.62
C ILE A 98 -14.00 2.65 1.08
N MET A 99 -13.27 3.25 2.03
CA MET A 99 -12.05 2.65 2.56
C MET A 99 -12.30 1.45 3.45
N ALA A 100 -13.43 1.41 4.18
CA ALA A 100 -13.82 0.23 4.93
C ALA A 100 -14.00 -0.98 4.01
N VAL A 101 -14.67 -0.80 2.87
CA VAL A 101 -14.84 -1.85 1.86
C VAL A 101 -13.49 -2.25 1.24
N LEU A 102 -12.65 -1.28 0.86
CA LEU A 102 -11.32 -1.56 0.31
C LEU A 102 -10.48 -2.40 1.28
N PHE A 103 -10.46 -2.06 2.57
CA PHE A 103 -9.69 -2.81 3.57
C PHE A 103 -10.23 -4.23 3.79
N LEU A 104 -11.55 -4.43 3.71
CA LEU A 104 -12.14 -5.77 3.71
C LEU A 104 -11.68 -6.58 2.50
N LEU A 105 -11.69 -6.01 1.30
CA LEU A 105 -11.22 -6.67 0.09
C LEU A 105 -9.72 -7.01 0.17
N LEU A 106 -8.89 -6.07 0.66
CA LEU A 106 -7.47 -6.32 0.90
C LEU A 106 -7.27 -7.46 1.91
N LYS A 107 -8.10 -7.55 2.95
CA LYS A 107 -8.06 -8.63 3.94
C LYS A 107 -8.48 -9.98 3.37
N VAL A 108 -9.47 -10.00 2.47
CA VAL A 108 -9.86 -11.21 1.73
C VAL A 108 -8.68 -11.70 0.90
N ILE A 109 -8.00 -10.82 0.16
CA ILE A 109 -6.82 -11.17 -0.63
C ILE A 109 -5.69 -11.72 0.26
N ASP A 110 -5.43 -11.08 1.41
CA ASP A 110 -4.41 -11.55 2.38
C ASP A 110 -4.69 -12.98 2.86
N LYS A 111 -5.95 -13.38 2.93
CA LYS A 111 -6.34 -14.74 3.33
C LYS A 111 -6.38 -15.74 2.18
N LEU A 112 -6.77 -15.33 0.99
CA LEU A 112 -6.88 -16.21 -0.18
C LEU A 112 -5.52 -16.53 -0.79
N PHE A 113 -4.61 -15.56 -0.82
CA PHE A 113 -3.29 -15.71 -1.42
C PHE A 113 -2.24 -15.89 -0.32
N VAL A 114 -1.82 -17.13 -0.09
CA VAL A 114 -0.80 -17.48 0.92
C VAL A 114 0.57 -16.87 0.56
N THR A 115 0.86 -16.84 -0.74
CA THR A 115 2.08 -16.26 -1.31
C THR A 115 1.72 -15.01 -2.10
N ASN A 116 2.41 -14.17 -2.57
CA ASN A 116 2.14 -13.08 -3.54
C ASN A 116 0.87 -12.21 -3.30
N ALA A 117 0.23 -12.30 -2.12
CA ALA A 117 -0.91 -11.45 -1.77
C ALA A 117 -0.62 -9.95 -2.01
N TRP A 118 0.60 -9.53 -1.74
CA TRP A 118 1.06 -8.16 -1.87
C TRP A 118 0.96 -7.60 -3.29
N ILE A 119 1.17 -8.43 -4.34
CA ILE A 119 1.01 -8.02 -5.74
C ILE A 119 -0.47 -7.79 -6.04
N VAL A 120 -1.32 -8.76 -5.66
CA VAL A 120 -2.77 -8.68 -5.90
C VAL A 120 -3.38 -7.51 -5.13
N GLN A 121 -2.91 -7.25 -3.91
CA GLN A 121 -3.31 -6.09 -3.13
C GLN A 121 -2.90 -4.76 -3.79
N ALA A 122 -1.68 -4.67 -4.34
CA ALA A 122 -1.24 -3.50 -5.08
C ALA A 122 -2.10 -3.25 -6.33
N LEU A 123 -2.43 -4.30 -7.08
CA LEU A 123 -3.33 -4.22 -8.24
C LEU A 123 -4.75 -3.81 -7.84
N LEU A 124 -5.28 -4.33 -6.73
CA LEU A 124 -6.57 -3.91 -6.21
C LEU A 124 -6.59 -2.41 -5.86
N ILE A 125 -5.53 -1.91 -5.22
CA ILE A 125 -5.42 -0.47 -4.90
C ILE A 125 -5.36 0.36 -6.18
N CYS A 126 -4.59 -0.04 -7.20
CA CYS A 126 -4.58 0.63 -8.50
C CYS A 126 -5.98 0.66 -9.15
N SER A 127 -6.69 -0.46 -9.12
CA SER A 127 -8.05 -0.56 -9.62
C SER A 127 -9.01 0.34 -8.84
N TYR A 128 -8.89 0.38 -7.52
CA TYR A 128 -9.66 1.28 -6.67
C TYR A 128 -9.41 2.75 -7.06
N GLU A 129 -8.15 3.16 -7.24
CA GLU A 129 -7.82 4.54 -7.62
C GLU A 129 -8.38 4.95 -8.99
N TYR A 130 -8.53 3.99 -9.90
CA TYR A 130 -9.24 4.21 -11.16
C TYR A 130 -10.75 4.32 -10.95
N VAL A 131 -11.36 3.33 -10.28
CA VAL A 131 -12.82 3.25 -10.09
C VAL A 131 -13.36 4.46 -9.33
N LYS A 132 -12.63 4.98 -8.32
CA LYS A 132 -13.06 6.17 -7.57
C LYS A 132 -13.17 7.44 -8.41
N THR A 133 -12.61 7.46 -9.61
CA THR A 133 -12.69 8.62 -10.52
C THR A 133 -13.86 8.54 -11.50
N LEU A 134 -14.55 7.39 -11.53
CA LEU A 134 -15.62 7.13 -12.49
C LEU A 134 -17.00 7.54 -11.96
N GLY A 135 -17.91 7.81 -12.90
CA GLY A 135 -19.31 8.05 -12.62
C GLY A 135 -19.63 9.43 -12.06
N PHE A 136 -20.90 9.62 -11.69
CA PHE A 136 -21.42 10.91 -11.21
C PHE A 136 -20.78 11.35 -9.86
N LEU A 137 -20.44 10.41 -9.00
CA LEU A 137 -19.75 10.64 -7.73
C LEU A 137 -18.23 10.51 -7.85
N GLY A 138 -17.71 10.51 -9.07
CA GLY A 138 -16.28 10.36 -9.32
C GLY A 138 -15.47 11.48 -8.65
N PHE A 139 -14.52 11.09 -7.80
CA PHE A 139 -13.67 12.02 -7.07
C PHE A 139 -12.20 11.74 -7.40
N SER A 140 -11.66 12.49 -8.35
CA SER A 140 -10.29 12.27 -8.86
C SER A 140 -9.20 12.82 -7.94
N TYR A 141 -9.55 13.57 -6.90
CA TYR A 141 -8.58 14.10 -5.96
C TYR A 141 -7.91 13.00 -5.12
N GLY A 142 -6.64 13.20 -4.77
CA GLY A 142 -5.87 12.26 -3.95
C GLY A 142 -5.53 10.94 -4.67
N VAL A 143 -5.43 10.95 -6.01
CA VAL A 143 -4.82 9.85 -6.77
C VAL A 143 -3.32 9.85 -6.52
N SER A 144 -2.73 8.69 -6.22
CA SER A 144 -1.31 8.57 -5.84
C SER A 144 -0.35 9.14 -6.89
N ALA A 145 -0.68 9.02 -8.18
CA ALA A 145 0.12 9.59 -9.25
C ALA A 145 0.26 11.11 -9.16
N TYR A 146 -0.76 11.79 -8.64
CA TYR A 146 -0.73 13.26 -8.52
C TYR A 146 0.29 13.76 -7.51
N THR A 147 0.76 12.91 -6.59
CA THR A 147 1.86 13.28 -5.68
C THR A 147 3.16 13.55 -6.44
N GLN A 148 3.30 13.06 -7.68
CA GLN A 148 4.51 13.19 -8.50
C GLN A 148 4.45 14.36 -9.49
N TRP A 149 3.47 15.25 -9.40
CA TRP A 149 3.22 16.34 -10.38
C TRP A 149 4.42 17.23 -10.65
N ARG A 150 5.37 17.35 -9.71
CA ARG A 150 6.61 18.11 -9.89
C ARG A 150 7.76 17.31 -10.49
N ASN A 151 7.64 16.00 -10.54
CA ASN A 151 8.64 15.13 -11.13
C ASN A 151 8.40 15.03 -12.64
N THR A 152 8.76 16.09 -13.36
CA THR A 152 8.44 16.26 -14.77
C THR A 152 8.97 15.14 -15.65
N PHE A 153 10.15 14.56 -15.34
CA PHE A 153 10.67 13.41 -16.08
C PHE A 153 9.84 12.15 -15.84
N PHE A 154 9.37 11.94 -14.60
CA PHE A 154 8.63 10.75 -14.24
C PHE A 154 7.21 10.75 -14.83
N ILE A 155 6.54 11.90 -14.90
CA ILE A 155 5.17 11.99 -15.40
C ILE A 155 5.05 11.90 -16.91
N GLN A 156 6.14 12.07 -17.71
CA GLN A 156 6.07 11.96 -19.19
C GLN A 156 5.62 10.56 -19.64
N ILE A 157 5.89 9.53 -18.86
CA ILE A 157 5.44 8.17 -19.18
C ILE A 157 3.92 8.04 -19.26
N CYS A 158 3.17 8.99 -18.69
CA CYS A 158 1.71 9.02 -18.80
C CYS A 158 1.23 9.10 -20.25
N ASP A 159 2.05 9.58 -21.18
CA ASP A 159 1.75 9.58 -22.62
C ASP A 159 1.58 8.15 -23.15
N LEU A 160 2.27 7.17 -22.55
CA LEU A 160 2.24 5.76 -22.98
C LEU A 160 1.26 4.92 -22.14
N ILE A 161 1.27 5.06 -20.82
CA ILE A 161 0.55 4.16 -19.91
C ILE A 161 -0.60 4.82 -19.15
N GLY A 162 -0.78 6.13 -19.35
CA GLY A 162 -1.76 6.92 -18.60
C GLY A 162 -1.40 7.11 -17.13
N VAL A 163 -2.17 7.98 -16.45
CA VAL A 163 -1.98 8.30 -15.03
C VAL A 163 -2.17 7.06 -14.14
N PHE A 164 -3.11 6.19 -14.48
CA PHE A 164 -3.41 5.00 -13.67
C PHE A 164 -2.36 3.89 -13.86
N GLY A 165 -1.68 3.83 -15.01
CA GLY A 165 -0.49 3.00 -15.17
C GLY A 165 0.66 3.47 -14.29
N LEU A 166 0.84 4.79 -14.14
CA LEU A 166 1.83 5.38 -13.25
C LEU A 166 1.56 5.04 -11.77
N ASN A 167 0.30 4.93 -11.35
CA ASN A 167 -0.07 4.53 -9.99
C ASN A 167 0.57 3.22 -9.56
N PHE A 168 0.66 2.24 -10.45
CA PHE A 168 1.28 0.96 -10.14
C PHE A 168 2.74 1.14 -9.68
N PHE A 169 3.51 1.98 -10.39
CA PHE A 169 4.91 2.23 -10.04
C PHE A 169 5.08 2.97 -8.71
N ILE A 170 4.08 3.74 -8.30
CA ILE A 170 4.07 4.48 -7.03
C ILE A 170 3.62 3.58 -5.88
N ILE A 171 2.63 2.73 -6.09
CA ILE A 171 2.09 1.83 -5.04
C ILE A 171 3.02 0.65 -4.78
N PHE A 172 3.73 0.17 -5.82
CA PHE A 172 4.61 -0.99 -5.75
C PHE A 172 5.64 -0.94 -4.61
N PRO A 173 6.39 0.16 -4.36
CA PRO A 173 7.35 0.22 -3.26
C PRO A 173 6.74 -0.04 -1.90
N SER A 174 5.54 0.48 -1.61
CA SER A 174 4.82 0.21 -0.36
C SER A 174 4.54 -1.29 -0.19
N SER A 175 4.01 -1.93 -1.23
CA SER A 175 3.67 -3.35 -1.18
C SER A 175 4.91 -4.24 -1.14
N PHE A 176 5.97 -3.86 -1.87
CA PHE A 176 7.25 -4.56 -1.87
C PHE A 176 7.92 -4.51 -0.47
N ILE A 177 8.06 -3.31 0.11
CA ILE A 177 8.67 -3.13 1.44
C ILE A 177 7.89 -3.92 2.49
N TYR A 178 6.56 -3.84 2.45
CA TYR A 178 5.71 -4.63 3.32
C TYR A 178 5.99 -6.15 3.18
N SER A 179 6.00 -6.66 1.95
CA SER A 179 6.26 -8.08 1.68
C SER A 179 7.64 -8.52 2.17
N PHE A 180 8.65 -7.69 1.97
CA PHE A 180 10.02 -7.96 2.42
C PHE A 180 10.11 -8.03 3.96
N ILE A 181 9.47 -7.10 4.67
CA ILE A 181 9.45 -7.09 6.15
C ILE A 181 8.67 -8.28 6.70
N ASP A 182 7.48 -8.58 6.14
CA ASP A 182 6.65 -9.70 6.59
C ASP A 182 7.39 -11.04 6.41
N LYS A 183 8.04 -11.25 5.27
CA LYS A 183 8.83 -12.44 4.97
C LYS A 183 10.10 -12.56 5.83
N SER A 184 10.79 -11.46 6.09
CA SER A 184 11.98 -11.44 6.95
C SER A 184 11.63 -11.76 8.41
N GLY A 185 10.53 -11.21 8.92
CA GLY A 185 10.00 -11.52 10.25
C GLY A 185 9.63 -12.99 10.39
N MET A 186 8.98 -13.57 9.39
CA MET A 186 8.61 -14.98 9.34
C MET A 186 9.85 -15.89 9.25
N ARG A 187 10.89 -15.51 8.50
CA ARG A 187 12.16 -16.24 8.44
C ARG A 187 12.84 -16.31 9.80
N ASN A 188 12.90 -15.20 10.53
CA ASN A 188 13.52 -15.16 11.85
C ASN A 188 12.76 -16.03 12.86
N HIS A 189 11.43 -16.05 12.78
CA HIS A 189 10.61 -16.93 13.60
C HIS A 189 10.89 -18.43 13.32
N LEU A 190 11.07 -18.79 12.04
CA LEU A 190 11.36 -20.19 11.65
C LEU A 190 12.77 -20.63 12.08
N LEU A 191 13.77 -19.73 11.97
CA LEU A 191 15.13 -20.04 12.44
C LEU A 191 15.15 -20.28 13.95
N ASN A 192 14.34 -19.56 14.71
CA ASN A 192 14.21 -19.77 16.16
C ASN A 192 13.48 -21.08 16.49
N THR A 193 12.52 -21.53 15.67
CA THR A 193 11.85 -22.83 15.84
C THR A 193 12.74 -24.01 15.45
N GLU A 194 13.66 -23.85 14.47
CA GLU A 194 14.64 -24.89 14.12
C GLU A 194 15.60 -25.23 15.27
N HIS A 195 15.95 -24.24 16.09
CA HIS A 195 16.74 -24.50 17.32
C HIS A 195 15.94 -25.32 18.34
N PHE A 196 14.61 -25.25 18.32
CA PHE A 196 13.72 -25.99 19.20
C PHE A 196 13.46 -27.42 18.67
N GLU A 197 13.35 -27.59 17.33
CA GLU A 197 13.09 -28.89 16.69
C GLU A 197 14.30 -29.84 16.69
N LYS A 198 15.53 -29.36 16.76
CA LYS A 198 16.73 -30.21 16.94
C LYS A 198 16.74 -31.01 18.23
N GLY A 199 15.80 -30.72 19.16
CA GLY A 199 15.57 -31.48 20.38
C GLY A 199 14.55 -32.62 20.29
N ILE A 200 13.83 -32.76 19.13
CA ILE A 200 12.76 -33.76 18.98
C ILE A 200 13.03 -34.62 17.74
N GLU A 201 13.72 -35.74 17.96
CA GLU A 201 14.28 -36.61 16.92
C GLU A 201 13.29 -37.57 16.21
N ASN A 202 11.96 -37.43 16.38
CA ASN A 202 10.99 -38.44 15.91
C ASN A 202 9.78 -37.89 15.14
N LEU A 203 9.99 -37.11 14.05
CA LEU A 203 8.86 -36.76 13.20
C LEU A 203 9.26 -36.63 11.70
N SER A 204 9.39 -37.78 11.02
CA SER A 204 9.67 -37.86 9.57
C SER A 204 8.63 -37.16 8.70
N THR A 205 7.37 -37.15 9.12
CA THR A 205 6.28 -36.40 8.45
C THR A 205 6.38 -34.89 8.62
N LEU A 206 6.76 -34.40 9.80
CA LEU A 206 6.95 -32.96 10.06
C LEU A 206 8.12 -32.40 9.24
N SER A 207 9.21 -33.20 9.07
CA SER A 207 10.35 -32.77 8.27
C SER A 207 10.00 -32.57 6.80
N HIS A 208 9.08 -33.36 6.23
CA HIS A 208 8.63 -33.22 4.86
C HIS A 208 7.78 -31.95 4.67
N TYR A 209 6.87 -31.65 5.60
CA TYR A 209 6.07 -30.42 5.58
C TYR A 209 6.94 -29.16 5.74
N VAL A 210 7.88 -29.18 6.67
CA VAL A 210 8.83 -28.07 6.89
C VAL A 210 9.72 -27.85 5.66
N LYS A 211 10.19 -28.92 5.01
CA LYS A 211 11.00 -28.83 3.79
C LYS A 211 10.21 -28.27 2.59
N LYS A 212 8.94 -28.69 2.44
CA LYS A 212 8.04 -28.15 1.40
C LYS A 212 7.70 -26.68 1.65
N GLU A 213 7.46 -26.30 2.88
CA GLU A 213 7.20 -24.91 3.27
C GLU A 213 8.44 -24.02 3.09
N LYS A 214 9.65 -24.52 3.41
CA LYS A 214 10.92 -23.84 3.12
C LYS A 214 11.13 -23.62 1.61
N ALA A 215 10.86 -24.63 0.78
CA ALA A 215 11.01 -24.51 -0.68
C ALA A 215 10.04 -23.47 -1.26
N LEU A 216 8.77 -23.45 -0.82
CA LEU A 216 7.80 -22.44 -1.23
C LEU A 216 8.26 -21.01 -0.84
N LYS A 217 8.80 -20.84 0.36
CA LYS A 217 9.27 -19.54 0.86
C LYS A 217 10.53 -19.05 0.13
N LEU A 218 11.41 -19.95 -0.29
CA LEU A 218 12.62 -19.61 -1.05
C LEU A 218 12.28 -19.12 -2.47
N THR A 219 11.32 -19.80 -3.14
CA THR A 219 10.81 -19.37 -4.44
C THR A 219 10.13 -18.01 -4.35
N ASP A 220 9.39 -17.75 -3.28
CA ASP A 220 8.68 -16.52 -3.03
C ASP A 220 9.65 -15.34 -2.77
N LEU A 221 10.76 -15.58 -2.08
CA LEU A 221 11.81 -14.57 -1.89
C LEU A 221 12.51 -14.22 -3.21
N ARG A 222 12.79 -15.21 -4.05
CA ARG A 222 13.38 -15.00 -5.39
C ARG A 222 12.45 -14.16 -6.27
N LEU A 223 11.16 -14.48 -6.30
CA LEU A 223 10.17 -13.68 -7.05
C LEU A 223 10.11 -12.24 -6.54
N THR A 224 10.22 -12.02 -5.25
CA THR A 224 10.26 -10.68 -4.67
C THR A 224 11.48 -9.89 -5.14
N PHE A 225 12.67 -10.50 -5.18
CA PHE A 225 13.87 -9.84 -5.71
C PHE A 225 13.79 -9.60 -7.21
N ILE A 226 13.28 -10.54 -8.00
CA ILE A 226 13.08 -10.38 -9.45
C ILE A 226 12.13 -9.20 -9.71
N SER A 227 11.03 -9.10 -8.97
CA SER A 227 10.07 -7.99 -9.13
C SER A 227 10.68 -6.64 -8.78
N LEU A 228 11.59 -6.57 -7.79
CA LEU A 228 12.33 -5.35 -7.49
C LEU A 228 13.26 -4.96 -8.64
N ILE A 229 14.01 -5.91 -9.18
CA ILE A 229 14.91 -5.65 -10.31
C ILE A 229 14.11 -5.15 -11.51
N LEU A 230 13.00 -5.80 -11.84
CA LEU A 230 12.11 -5.36 -12.91
C LEU A 230 11.58 -3.94 -12.67
N TRP A 231 11.14 -3.64 -11.45
CA TRP A 231 10.65 -2.31 -11.09
C TRP A 231 11.75 -1.25 -11.26
N VAL A 232 12.98 -1.53 -10.79
CA VAL A 232 14.12 -0.61 -10.94
C VAL A 232 14.43 -0.38 -12.43
N LEU A 233 14.44 -1.43 -13.25
CA LEU A 233 14.65 -1.32 -14.69
C LEU A 233 13.56 -0.48 -15.37
N CYS A 234 12.29 -0.68 -14.99
CA CYS A 234 11.19 0.14 -15.46
C CYS A 234 11.33 1.60 -15.02
N MET A 235 11.74 1.86 -13.77
CA MET A 235 11.99 3.22 -13.30
C MET A 235 13.10 3.92 -14.09
N ILE A 236 14.20 3.22 -14.37
CA ILE A 236 15.29 3.74 -15.22
C ILE A 236 14.75 4.08 -16.60
N PHE A 237 13.99 3.18 -17.23
CA PHE A 237 13.36 3.42 -18.52
C PHE A 237 12.43 4.65 -18.49
N ILE A 238 11.57 4.77 -17.48
CA ILE A 238 10.65 5.91 -17.30
C ILE A 238 11.42 7.24 -17.26
N TYR A 239 12.51 7.31 -16.51
CA TYR A 239 13.32 8.53 -16.43
C TYR A 239 14.07 8.84 -17.72
N ILE A 240 14.61 7.81 -18.42
CA ILE A 240 15.26 7.99 -19.72
C ILE A 240 14.24 8.49 -20.75
N TYR A 241 13.06 7.87 -20.80
CA TYR A 241 11.97 8.27 -21.69
C TYR A 241 11.59 9.73 -21.46
N GLY A 242 11.33 10.12 -20.21
CA GLY A 242 10.96 11.50 -19.85
C GLY A 242 12.05 12.51 -20.18
N TYR A 243 13.33 12.14 -20.00
CA TYR A 243 14.45 13.00 -20.40
C TYR A 243 14.50 13.23 -21.91
N VAL A 244 14.36 12.17 -22.69
CA VAL A 244 14.39 12.24 -24.17
C VAL A 244 13.20 13.04 -24.70
N ASP A 245 12.01 12.80 -24.17
CA ASP A 245 10.78 13.47 -24.58
C ASP A 245 10.84 14.99 -24.34
N ILE A 246 11.25 15.40 -23.13
CA ILE A 246 11.37 16.83 -22.79
C ILE A 246 12.44 17.51 -23.65
N LYS A 247 13.57 16.81 -23.94
CA LYS A 247 14.63 17.36 -24.78
C LYS A 247 14.20 17.48 -26.23
N GLY A 248 13.44 16.50 -26.75
CA GLY A 248 12.85 16.55 -28.09
C GLY A 248 11.89 17.73 -28.25
N LYS A 249 10.99 17.96 -27.30
CA LYS A 249 10.02 19.07 -27.29
C LYS A 249 10.66 20.46 -27.19
N LYS A 250 11.90 20.57 -26.71
CA LYS A 250 12.63 21.85 -26.64
C LYS A 250 13.37 22.19 -27.95
N ASN A 251 13.63 21.20 -28.79
CA ASN A 251 14.38 21.37 -30.03
C ASN A 251 13.48 21.56 -31.27
N ASN A 252 12.18 21.39 -31.11
CA ASN A 252 11.12 21.71 -32.08
C ASN A 252 10.38 23.00 -31.66
#